data_dcef5c37fa28fbf5ef474a0bd1d9b975
#
_entry.id   dcef5c37fa28fbf5ef474a0bd1d9b975
#
_cell.length_a   1.000
_cell.length_b   1.000
_cell.length_c   1.000
_cell.angle_alpha   90.00
_cell.angle_beta   90.00
_cell.angle_gamma   90.00
#
_symmetry.space_group_name_H-M   'P 1'
#
loop_
_entity.id
_entity.type
_entity.pdbx_description
1 polymer ?
#
loop_
_entity_poly.entity_id
_entity_poly.type
_entity_poly.pdbx_seq_one_letter_code
_entity_poly.pdbx_strand_id
1 'polypeptide(L)'
;MLKIGATTRLADIAANPVVNKKYTALAQAALRVATPHVRDMGTIGGNIAQLHRCWYFRKPENRFNCVRKGGTTCFAMMGDNRYHSIFGNVNKCIAVHPSDVAPALIALNASIVTNTRKINAENFFEVKMPGNTVLLPGEIITEIQIPAPPAGAKSAFLKFAIRKSIDFPIVNCAVMVGGGAPRIALNAVAPKPYRALKAEAAIAGKPVNEANAEAAGAAAVQDATPLNATKYKVQIAKTLVKRALLATV
;
A
#
# COMPACT_ATOMS: atom_id res chain seq x y z
N MET A 1 -0.15 -14.89 -16.65
CA MET A 1 0.06 -14.75 -15.19
C MET A 1 1.54 -14.57 -14.93
N LEU A 2 1.92 -13.60 -14.10
CA LEU A 2 3.27 -13.43 -13.56
C LEU A 2 3.36 -14.13 -12.21
N LYS A 3 4.41 -14.92 -12.00
CA LYS A 3 4.71 -15.59 -10.74
C LYS A 3 6.05 -15.06 -10.22
N ILE A 4 6.10 -14.64 -8.98
CA ILE A 4 7.29 -14.06 -8.32
C ILE A 4 7.50 -14.83 -7.01
N GLY A 5 8.65 -15.50 -6.86
CA GLY A 5 9.01 -16.15 -5.59
C GLY A 5 9.08 -15.14 -4.44
N ALA A 6 8.68 -15.53 -3.24
CA ALA A 6 8.65 -14.63 -2.08
C ALA A 6 10.02 -14.04 -1.73
N THR A 7 11.10 -14.74 -2.05
CA THR A 7 12.49 -14.32 -1.81
C THR A 7 13.10 -13.49 -2.95
N THR A 8 12.33 -13.20 -4.03
CA THR A 8 12.80 -12.34 -5.10
C THR A 8 13.09 -10.94 -4.57
N ARG A 9 14.27 -10.42 -4.88
CA ARG A 9 14.73 -9.11 -4.42
C ARG A 9 13.95 -8.00 -5.11
N LEU A 10 13.73 -6.91 -4.39
CA LEU A 10 13.02 -5.74 -4.92
C LEU A 10 13.77 -5.09 -6.10
N ALA A 11 15.11 -5.13 -6.08
CA ALA A 11 15.94 -4.66 -7.18
C ALA A 11 15.69 -5.46 -8.47
N ASP A 12 15.60 -6.79 -8.37
CA ASP A 12 15.34 -7.67 -9.51
C ASP A 12 13.94 -7.42 -10.11
N ILE A 13 12.94 -7.20 -9.26
CA ILE A 13 11.58 -6.86 -9.70
C ILE A 13 11.59 -5.50 -10.44
N ALA A 14 12.26 -4.50 -9.87
CA ALA A 14 12.34 -3.16 -10.46
C ALA A 14 13.09 -3.14 -11.81
N ALA A 15 14.08 -4.02 -11.98
CA ALA A 15 14.88 -4.11 -13.20
C ALA A 15 14.27 -5.04 -14.28
N ASN A 16 13.29 -5.88 -13.93
CA ASN A 16 12.76 -6.90 -14.84
C ASN A 16 11.98 -6.28 -16.01
N PRO A 17 12.36 -6.54 -17.28
CA PRO A 17 11.72 -5.93 -18.43
C PRO A 17 10.23 -6.28 -18.59
N VAL A 18 9.82 -7.49 -18.21
CA VAL A 18 8.42 -7.93 -18.27
C VAL A 18 7.59 -7.18 -17.23
N VAL A 19 8.13 -7.00 -16.02
CA VAL A 19 7.47 -6.26 -14.94
C VAL A 19 7.35 -4.78 -15.33
N ASN A 20 8.42 -4.19 -15.84
CA ASN A 20 8.41 -2.79 -16.32
C ASN A 20 7.38 -2.56 -17.42
N LYS A 21 7.28 -3.47 -18.38
CA LYS A 21 6.38 -3.32 -19.55
C LYS A 21 4.91 -3.61 -19.21
N LYS A 22 4.63 -4.66 -18.44
CA LYS A 22 3.26 -5.18 -18.24
C LYS A 22 2.67 -4.90 -16.85
N TYR A 23 3.51 -4.64 -15.84
CA TYR A 23 3.12 -4.47 -14.45
C TYR A 23 3.76 -3.21 -13.86
N THR A 24 3.67 -2.11 -14.62
CA THR A 24 4.41 -0.85 -14.37
C THR A 24 4.27 -0.34 -12.94
N ALA A 25 3.07 -0.40 -12.36
CA ALA A 25 2.87 -0.02 -10.96
C ALA A 25 3.74 -0.83 -9.98
N LEU A 26 3.94 -2.13 -10.25
CA LEU A 26 4.80 -2.96 -9.40
C LEU A 26 6.28 -2.60 -9.54
N ALA A 27 6.77 -2.40 -10.78
CA ALA A 27 8.15 -1.98 -11.03
C ALA A 27 8.44 -0.62 -10.35
N GLN A 28 7.55 0.34 -10.54
CA GLN A 28 7.66 1.67 -9.93
C GLN A 28 7.62 1.61 -8.39
N ALA A 29 6.73 0.79 -7.82
CA ALA A 29 6.64 0.60 -6.38
C ALA A 29 7.94 -0.03 -5.82
N ALA A 30 8.44 -1.10 -6.44
CA ALA A 30 9.67 -1.76 -6.03
C ALA A 30 10.88 -0.81 -6.09
N LEU A 31 10.99 0.00 -7.16
CA LEU A 31 12.05 1.00 -7.32
C LEU A 31 12.04 2.09 -6.24
N ARG A 32 10.87 2.39 -5.66
CA ARG A 32 10.71 3.44 -4.65
C ARG A 32 10.84 2.96 -3.20
N VAL A 33 11.08 1.65 -2.98
CA VAL A 33 11.35 1.11 -1.64
C VAL A 33 12.74 1.55 -1.19
N ALA A 34 12.84 2.17 -0.02
CA ALA A 34 14.06 2.47 0.73
C ALA A 34 15.23 3.00 -0.14
N THR A 35 16.42 2.39 0.00
CA THR A 35 17.65 2.70 -0.75
C THR A 35 18.01 1.57 -1.71
N PRO A 36 18.91 1.78 -2.70
CA PRO A 36 19.41 0.71 -3.56
C PRO A 36 19.91 -0.51 -2.77
N HIS A 37 20.79 -0.32 -1.80
CA HIS A 37 21.32 -1.41 -0.97
C HIS A 37 20.24 -2.19 -0.23
N VAL A 38 19.19 -1.52 0.28
CA VAL A 38 18.06 -2.22 0.91
C VAL A 38 17.26 -3.02 -0.12
N ARG A 39 17.10 -2.52 -1.35
CA ARG A 39 16.40 -3.27 -2.42
C ARG A 39 17.19 -4.46 -2.95
N ASP A 40 18.53 -4.39 -2.91
CA ASP A 40 19.42 -5.47 -3.31
C ASP A 40 19.35 -6.67 -2.34
N MET A 41 18.94 -6.43 -1.10
CA MET A 41 18.77 -7.47 -0.05
C MET A 41 17.30 -7.74 0.28
N GLY A 42 16.45 -6.72 0.24
CA GLY A 42 15.04 -6.82 0.61
C GLY A 42 14.22 -7.59 -0.42
N THR A 43 13.40 -8.51 0.05
CA THR A 43 12.55 -9.35 -0.78
C THR A 43 11.10 -8.89 -0.81
N ILE A 44 10.35 -9.29 -1.83
CA ILE A 44 8.94 -8.93 -1.95
C ILE A 44 8.10 -9.51 -0.80
N GLY A 45 8.34 -10.77 -0.42
CA GLY A 45 7.65 -11.41 0.71
C GLY A 45 7.94 -10.71 2.03
N GLY A 46 9.21 -10.39 2.30
CA GLY A 46 9.60 -9.63 3.49
C GLY A 46 9.01 -8.22 3.50
N ASN A 47 8.91 -7.59 2.33
CA ASN A 47 8.32 -6.24 2.23
C ASN A 47 6.82 -6.22 2.57
N ILE A 48 6.03 -7.17 2.08
CA ILE A 48 4.58 -7.20 2.36
C ILE A 48 4.26 -7.72 3.76
N ALA A 49 5.12 -8.53 4.36
CA ALA A 49 4.94 -9.08 5.71
C ALA A 49 5.50 -8.17 6.83
N GLN A 50 6.14 -7.05 6.48
CA GLN A 50 6.78 -6.19 7.48
C GLN A 50 5.78 -5.59 8.48
N LEU A 51 6.21 -5.40 9.73
CA LEU A 51 5.44 -4.71 10.75
C LEU A 51 5.41 -3.20 10.49
N HIS A 52 4.38 -2.54 11.01
CA HIS A 52 4.23 -1.08 10.97
C HIS A 52 5.41 -0.34 11.64
N ARG A 53 5.53 0.95 11.34
CA ARG A 53 6.67 1.79 11.77
C ARG A 53 6.30 2.81 12.84
N CYS A 54 5.17 2.60 13.56
CA CYS A 54 4.76 3.47 14.65
C CYS A 54 5.86 3.56 15.72
N TRP A 55 6.30 4.77 16.03
CA TRP A 55 7.37 5.00 17.02
C TRP A 55 6.98 4.57 18.42
N TYR A 56 5.72 4.68 18.85
CA TYR A 56 5.26 4.18 20.15
C TYR A 56 5.39 2.65 20.26
N PHE A 57 5.07 1.93 19.17
CA PHE A 57 5.26 0.48 19.11
C PHE A 57 6.74 0.11 19.14
N ARG A 58 7.61 0.89 18.47
CA ARG A 58 9.03 0.54 18.25
C ARG A 58 9.97 1.06 19.35
N LYS A 59 9.49 1.85 20.29
CA LYS A 59 10.32 2.26 21.44
C LYS A 59 10.79 1.03 22.23
N PRO A 60 12.10 0.97 22.56
CA PRO A 60 12.66 -0.16 23.33
C PRO A 60 12.05 -0.21 24.74
N GLU A 61 12.37 -1.29 25.47
CA GLU A 61 12.01 -1.51 26.88
C GLU A 61 10.51 -1.46 27.15
N ASN A 62 9.69 -1.75 26.14
CA ASN A 62 8.23 -1.66 26.20
C ASN A 62 7.70 -0.36 26.83
N ARG A 63 8.42 0.75 26.67
CA ARG A 63 8.09 2.07 27.26
C ARG A 63 6.62 2.48 27.05
N PHE A 64 6.03 2.04 25.94
CA PHE A 64 4.61 2.22 25.63
C PHE A 64 3.97 0.85 25.40
N ASN A 65 3.28 0.31 26.40
CA ASN A 65 2.50 -0.91 26.25
C ASN A 65 1.22 -0.63 25.46
N CYS A 66 1.37 -0.44 24.13
CA CYS A 66 0.26 -0.08 23.26
C CYS A 66 -0.59 -1.31 22.88
N VAL A 67 -1.77 -1.05 22.27
CA VAL A 67 -2.70 -2.11 21.82
C VAL A 67 -2.03 -3.18 20.96
N ARG A 68 -1.01 -2.85 20.16
CA ARG A 68 -0.28 -3.83 19.31
C ARG A 68 0.71 -4.70 20.09
N LYS A 69 0.93 -4.40 21.35
CA LYS A 69 1.77 -5.18 22.28
C LYS A 69 0.93 -5.89 23.35
N GLY A 70 -0.40 -5.93 23.20
CA GLY A 70 -1.31 -6.52 24.17
C GLY A 70 -1.84 -5.52 25.23
N GLY A 71 -1.46 -4.24 25.17
CA GLY A 71 -2.03 -3.21 26.00
C GLY A 71 -3.43 -2.77 25.55
N THR A 72 -4.02 -1.80 26.25
CA THR A 72 -5.40 -1.33 26.01
C THR A 72 -5.47 0.01 25.28
N THR A 73 -4.37 0.75 25.22
CA THR A 73 -4.33 2.14 24.77
C THR A 73 -3.49 2.31 23.50
N CYS A 74 -3.95 3.11 22.54
CA CYS A 74 -3.16 3.60 21.45
C CYS A 74 -2.57 4.98 21.79
N PHE A 75 -1.31 5.04 22.18
CA PHE A 75 -0.65 6.29 22.59
C PHE A 75 -0.55 7.32 21.46
N ALA A 76 -0.56 6.88 20.19
CA ALA A 76 -0.55 7.80 19.06
C ALA A 76 -1.84 8.63 18.94
N MET A 77 -2.97 8.16 19.45
CA MET A 77 -4.24 8.92 19.37
C MET A 77 -4.18 10.24 20.13
N MET A 78 -3.52 10.23 21.29
CA MET A 78 -3.38 11.41 22.17
C MET A 78 -2.03 12.10 22.02
N GLY A 79 -1.07 11.45 21.37
CA GLY A 79 0.29 11.96 21.21
C GLY A 79 0.59 12.41 19.78
N ASP A 80 1.88 12.39 19.42
CA ASP A 80 2.31 12.74 18.07
C ASP A 80 1.87 11.66 17.07
N ASN A 81 0.94 12.02 16.21
CA ASN A 81 0.33 11.13 15.21
C ASN A 81 0.51 11.60 13.76
N ARG A 82 1.42 12.55 13.50
CA ARG A 82 1.60 13.20 12.19
C ARG A 82 1.77 12.26 11.00
N TYR A 83 2.21 11.02 11.20
CA TYR A 83 2.38 10.02 10.13
C TYR A 83 1.37 8.85 10.24
N HIS A 84 0.31 9.00 11.03
CA HIS A 84 -0.66 7.96 11.27
C HIS A 84 -1.87 8.01 10.31
N SER A 85 -2.86 7.18 10.57
CA SER A 85 -4.04 6.98 9.72
C SER A 85 -4.88 8.24 9.53
N ILE A 86 -5.48 8.37 8.34
CA ILE A 86 -6.56 9.32 8.05
C ILE A 86 -7.90 8.62 7.83
N PHE A 87 -7.94 7.28 7.85
CA PHE A 87 -9.16 6.48 7.74
C PHE A 87 -9.45 5.72 9.03
N GLY A 88 -9.47 6.46 10.14
CA GLY A 88 -9.80 5.90 11.45
C GLY A 88 -8.79 4.90 11.98
N ASN A 89 -9.28 3.92 12.73
CA ASN A 89 -8.48 2.89 13.38
C ASN A 89 -8.99 1.49 13.03
N VAL A 90 -8.13 0.49 13.25
CA VAL A 90 -8.53 -0.92 13.25
C VAL A 90 -8.05 -1.50 14.59
N ASN A 91 -8.95 -2.13 15.34
CA ASN A 91 -8.65 -2.66 16.68
C ASN A 91 -7.97 -1.61 17.57
N LYS A 92 -8.50 -0.39 17.58
CA LYS A 92 -7.97 0.80 18.30
C LYS A 92 -6.59 1.27 17.84
N CYS A 93 -5.95 0.67 16.83
CA CYS A 93 -4.64 1.05 16.31
C CYS A 93 -4.78 1.98 15.10
N ILE A 94 -4.04 3.09 15.10
CA ILE A 94 -3.97 4.04 13.97
C ILE A 94 -2.63 4.00 13.22
N ALA A 95 -1.75 3.04 13.54
CA ALA A 95 -0.48 2.89 12.82
C ALA A 95 -0.74 2.49 11.38
N VAL A 96 -0.06 3.15 10.43
CA VAL A 96 -0.26 2.90 9.01
C VAL A 96 0.57 1.71 8.51
N HIS A 97 0.10 1.05 7.46
CA HIS A 97 0.85 0.00 6.76
C HIS A 97 2.01 0.62 5.96
N PRO A 98 3.25 0.12 6.08
CA PRO A 98 4.42 0.82 5.56
C PRO A 98 4.89 0.39 4.16
N SER A 99 4.36 -0.71 3.60
CA SER A 99 4.86 -1.29 2.35
C SER A 99 4.51 -0.43 1.13
N ASP A 100 5.51 -0.07 0.33
CA ASP A 100 5.28 0.58 -0.97
C ASP A 100 4.68 -0.40 -2.00
N VAL A 101 5.01 -1.69 -1.89
CA VAL A 101 4.57 -2.72 -2.85
C VAL A 101 3.11 -3.15 -2.64
N ALA A 102 2.62 -3.10 -1.40
CA ALA A 102 1.28 -3.57 -1.06
C ALA A 102 0.15 -2.94 -1.90
N PRO A 103 0.07 -1.62 -2.09
CA PRO A 103 -1.00 -1.03 -2.92
C PRO A 103 -0.87 -1.42 -4.39
N ALA A 104 0.35 -1.63 -4.93
CA ALA A 104 0.54 -2.09 -6.29
C ALA A 104 0.00 -3.52 -6.49
N LEU A 105 0.22 -4.42 -5.53
CA LEU A 105 -0.32 -5.77 -5.56
C LEU A 105 -1.86 -5.78 -5.52
N ILE A 106 -2.46 -4.90 -4.71
CA ILE A 106 -3.92 -4.76 -4.64
C ILE A 106 -4.47 -4.20 -5.96
N ALA A 107 -3.89 -3.14 -6.50
CA ALA A 107 -4.31 -2.55 -7.76
C ALA A 107 -4.20 -3.55 -8.93
N LEU A 108 -3.15 -4.37 -8.95
CA LEU A 108 -2.91 -5.42 -9.96
C LEU A 108 -3.69 -6.72 -9.69
N ASN A 109 -4.58 -6.75 -8.70
CA ASN A 109 -5.38 -7.91 -8.32
C ASN A 109 -4.56 -9.17 -8.05
N ALA A 110 -3.42 -9.02 -7.38
CA ALA A 110 -2.52 -10.11 -7.06
C ALA A 110 -3.10 -11.07 -6.01
N SER A 111 -2.52 -12.26 -5.98
CA SER A 111 -2.72 -13.24 -4.91
C SER A 111 -1.40 -13.56 -4.22
N ILE A 112 -1.43 -13.73 -2.93
CA ILE A 112 -0.32 -14.20 -2.10
C ILE A 112 -0.50 -15.70 -1.89
N VAL A 113 0.47 -16.48 -2.29
CA VAL A 113 0.49 -17.94 -2.12
C VAL A 113 1.36 -18.27 -0.93
N THR A 114 0.86 -19.11 -0.06
CA THR A 114 1.58 -19.64 1.08
C THR A 114 1.82 -21.15 0.90
N ASN A 115 2.51 -21.77 1.83
CA ASN A 115 2.66 -23.22 1.86
C ASN A 115 1.33 -23.97 2.07
N THR A 116 0.25 -23.29 2.49
CA THR A 116 -1.04 -23.92 2.82
C THR A 116 -2.21 -23.45 1.97
N ARG A 117 -2.18 -22.20 1.45
CA ARG A 117 -3.33 -21.61 0.77
C ARG A 117 -2.94 -20.45 -0.16
N LYS A 118 -3.92 -20.03 -0.97
CA LYS A 118 -3.83 -18.84 -1.82
C LYS A 118 -4.81 -17.78 -1.29
N ILE A 119 -4.32 -16.56 -1.12
CA ILE A 119 -5.06 -15.44 -0.51
C ILE A 119 -5.02 -14.26 -1.48
N ASN A 120 -6.17 -13.64 -1.78
CA ASN A 120 -6.16 -12.39 -2.55
C ASN A 120 -5.39 -11.30 -1.76
N ALA A 121 -4.59 -10.49 -2.46
CA ALA A 121 -3.76 -9.47 -1.83
C ALA A 121 -4.57 -8.46 -1.00
N GLU A 122 -5.81 -8.16 -1.40
CA GLU A 122 -6.71 -7.27 -0.66
C GLU A 122 -7.08 -7.85 0.73
N ASN A 123 -7.18 -9.17 0.85
CA ASN A 123 -7.53 -9.88 2.07
C ASN A 123 -6.31 -10.37 2.87
N PHE A 124 -5.11 -10.17 2.35
CA PHE A 124 -3.87 -10.62 3.00
C PHE A 124 -3.48 -9.73 4.20
N PHE A 125 -3.81 -8.44 4.12
CA PHE A 125 -3.42 -7.46 5.13
C PHE A 125 -4.50 -7.33 6.21
N GLU A 126 -4.14 -7.66 7.44
CA GLU A 126 -5.02 -7.56 8.59
C GLU A 126 -4.27 -7.04 9.82
N VAL A 127 -4.97 -6.22 10.62
CA VAL A 127 -4.42 -5.73 11.89
C VAL A 127 -4.63 -6.78 12.97
N LYS A 128 -3.61 -7.60 13.20
CA LYS A 128 -3.53 -8.57 14.30
C LYS A 128 -2.56 -8.09 15.40
N MET A 129 -2.53 -8.77 16.51
CA MET A 129 -1.63 -8.50 17.61
C MET A 129 -0.46 -9.52 17.58
N PRO A 130 0.76 -9.08 17.25
CA PRO A 130 1.24 -7.75 16.83
C PRO A 130 1.23 -7.55 15.29
N GLY A 131 0.87 -8.56 14.52
CA GLY A 131 1.05 -8.68 13.08
C GLY A 131 0.24 -7.73 12.20
N ASN A 132 0.57 -7.72 10.91
CA ASN A 132 -0.10 -6.94 9.86
C ASN A 132 -0.70 -7.82 8.75
N THR A 133 -0.73 -9.13 8.92
CA THR A 133 -1.15 -10.09 7.90
C THR A 133 -2.06 -11.17 8.49
N VAL A 134 -2.77 -11.89 7.62
CA VAL A 134 -3.61 -13.04 8.00
C VAL A 134 -2.82 -14.34 8.15
N LEU A 135 -1.49 -14.30 8.06
CA LEU A 135 -0.65 -15.49 8.22
C LEU A 135 -0.89 -16.17 9.57
N LEU A 136 -0.97 -17.48 9.54
CA LEU A 136 -1.06 -18.34 10.71
C LEU A 136 0.33 -18.72 11.22
N PRO A 137 0.48 -19.19 12.46
CA PRO A 137 1.72 -19.76 12.94
C PRO A 137 2.21 -20.87 12.01
N GLY A 138 3.48 -20.82 11.59
CA GLY A 138 4.07 -21.78 10.63
C GLY A 138 3.69 -21.55 9.16
N GLU A 139 2.84 -20.60 8.85
CA GLU A 139 2.49 -20.26 7.47
C GLU A 139 3.55 -19.35 6.84
N ILE A 140 4.07 -19.75 5.68
CA ILE A 140 5.18 -19.09 4.97
C ILE A 140 4.70 -18.65 3.59
N ILE A 141 4.99 -17.40 3.22
CA ILE A 141 4.76 -16.91 1.86
C ILE A 141 5.77 -17.59 0.91
N THR A 142 5.27 -18.23 -0.13
CA THR A 142 6.09 -18.92 -1.14
C THR A 142 6.15 -18.16 -2.46
N GLU A 143 5.03 -17.56 -2.88
CA GLU A 143 4.92 -16.93 -4.20
C GLU A 143 3.88 -15.80 -4.19
N ILE A 144 4.09 -14.80 -5.04
CA ILE A 144 3.10 -13.79 -5.42
C ILE A 144 2.68 -14.05 -6.86
N GLN A 145 1.37 -14.21 -7.09
CA GLN A 145 0.78 -14.43 -8.41
C GLN A 145 0.00 -13.20 -8.84
N ILE A 146 0.32 -12.67 -10.04
CA ILE A 146 -0.36 -11.51 -10.60
C ILE A 146 -0.98 -11.90 -11.94
N PRO A 147 -2.30 -11.71 -12.14
CA PRO A 147 -2.95 -11.99 -13.41
C PRO A 147 -2.29 -11.23 -14.55
N ALA A 148 -2.37 -11.76 -15.77
CA ALA A 148 -2.02 -10.97 -16.94
C ALA A 148 -2.94 -9.75 -16.99
N PRO A 149 -2.40 -8.54 -17.19
CA PRO A 149 -3.25 -7.36 -17.34
C PRO A 149 -4.20 -7.55 -18.53
N PRO A 150 -5.46 -7.12 -18.44
CA PRO A 150 -6.36 -7.08 -19.58
C PRO A 150 -5.78 -6.26 -20.74
N ALA A 151 -6.26 -6.51 -21.96
CA ALA A 151 -5.84 -5.72 -23.12
C ALA A 151 -6.15 -4.23 -22.89
N GLY A 152 -5.18 -3.36 -23.18
CA GLY A 152 -5.30 -1.91 -22.98
C GLY A 152 -5.17 -1.45 -21.53
N ALA A 153 -5.00 -2.35 -20.56
CA ALA A 153 -4.78 -1.96 -19.17
C ALA A 153 -3.43 -1.25 -19.00
N LYS A 154 -3.48 -0.14 -18.28
CA LYS A 154 -2.30 0.63 -17.84
C LYS A 154 -2.29 0.75 -16.32
N SER A 155 -1.11 0.77 -15.73
CA SER A 155 -0.97 0.92 -14.27
C SER A 155 0.15 1.88 -13.93
N ALA A 156 0.00 2.59 -12.80
CA ALA A 156 0.99 3.51 -12.30
C ALA A 156 1.07 3.46 -10.77
N PHE A 157 2.22 3.82 -10.22
CA PHE A 157 2.44 3.98 -8.79
C PHE A 157 3.12 5.30 -8.51
N LEU A 158 2.59 6.05 -7.56
CA LEU A 158 3.19 7.28 -7.07
C LEU A 158 3.37 7.24 -5.54
N LYS A 159 4.46 7.85 -5.08
CA LYS A 159 4.82 7.96 -3.67
C LYS A 159 5.16 9.40 -3.32
N PHE A 160 4.52 9.94 -2.31
CA PHE A 160 4.90 11.17 -1.64
C PHE A 160 5.65 10.82 -0.35
N ALA A 161 6.87 11.33 -0.20
CA ALA A 161 7.74 11.18 0.95
C ALA A 161 8.54 12.48 1.15
N ILE A 162 9.14 12.68 2.32
CA ILE A 162 9.93 13.89 2.61
C ILE A 162 11.16 13.94 1.69
N ARG A 163 11.89 12.82 1.57
CA ARG A 163 13.04 12.68 0.68
C ARG A 163 12.73 11.72 -0.46
N LYS A 164 13.41 11.87 -1.59
CA LYS A 164 13.22 11.00 -2.76
C LYS A 164 13.70 9.56 -2.54
N SER A 165 14.58 9.34 -1.58
CA SER A 165 15.15 8.03 -1.21
C SER A 165 15.02 7.79 0.29
N ILE A 166 15.18 6.52 0.73
CA ILE A 166 15.19 6.02 2.10
C ILE A 166 13.83 6.09 2.83
N ASP A 167 13.07 7.15 2.68
CA ASP A 167 11.88 7.41 3.50
C ASP A 167 10.74 6.43 3.20
N PHE A 168 10.01 6.09 4.27
CA PHE A 168 8.67 5.52 4.14
C PHE A 168 7.70 6.53 3.52
N PRO A 169 6.62 6.07 2.89
CA PRO A 169 5.65 6.98 2.31
C PRO A 169 4.92 7.79 3.40
N ILE A 170 4.68 9.06 3.13
CA ILE A 170 3.62 9.82 3.80
C ILE A 170 2.27 9.36 3.25
N VAL A 171 2.18 9.24 1.93
CA VAL A 171 1.09 8.61 1.18
C VAL A 171 1.69 7.97 -0.06
N ASN A 172 1.21 6.80 -0.45
CA ASN A 172 1.43 6.26 -1.79
C ASN A 172 0.13 5.75 -2.40
N CYS A 173 0.10 5.67 -3.71
CA CYS A 173 -1.06 5.29 -4.49
C CYS A 173 -0.63 4.42 -5.67
N ALA A 174 -1.35 3.33 -5.90
CA ALA A 174 -1.26 2.53 -7.11
C ALA A 174 -2.61 2.48 -7.79
N VAL A 175 -2.60 2.56 -9.11
CA VAL A 175 -3.80 2.49 -9.96
C VAL A 175 -3.61 1.50 -11.09
N MET A 176 -4.71 0.87 -11.51
CA MET A 176 -4.83 0.15 -12.76
C MET A 176 -6.14 0.56 -13.42
N VAL A 177 -6.08 0.98 -14.69
CA VAL A 177 -7.22 1.43 -15.50
C VAL A 177 -7.11 0.85 -16.90
N GLY A 178 -8.22 0.85 -17.64
CA GLY A 178 -8.29 0.26 -18.98
C GLY A 178 -8.50 -1.26 -18.93
N GLY A 179 -9.17 -1.80 -19.96
CA GLY A 179 -9.42 -3.24 -20.10
C GLY A 179 -10.37 -3.87 -19.09
N GLY A 180 -11.05 -3.06 -18.24
CA GLY A 180 -11.99 -3.56 -17.23
C GLY A 180 -12.26 -2.56 -16.10
N ALA A 181 -12.75 -3.04 -14.97
CA ALA A 181 -13.03 -2.20 -13.82
C ALA A 181 -11.72 -1.58 -13.26
N PRO A 182 -11.71 -0.26 -13.00
CA PRO A 182 -10.55 0.41 -12.44
C PRO A 182 -10.25 -0.12 -11.03
N ARG A 183 -8.99 -0.13 -10.65
CA ARG A 183 -8.55 -0.48 -9.29
C ARG A 183 -7.61 0.60 -8.77
N ILE A 184 -7.92 1.14 -7.61
CA ILE A 184 -7.18 2.24 -6.98
C ILE A 184 -6.90 1.87 -5.53
N ALA A 185 -5.64 1.77 -5.16
CA ALA A 185 -5.22 1.46 -3.80
C ALA A 185 -4.28 2.54 -3.24
N LEU A 186 -4.66 3.08 -2.10
CA LEU A 186 -3.85 3.98 -1.28
C LEU A 186 -3.14 3.20 -0.18
N ASN A 187 -1.97 3.67 0.25
CA ASN A 187 -1.32 3.12 1.44
C ASN A 187 -0.60 4.22 2.25
N ALA A 188 -0.11 3.85 3.43
CA ALA A 188 0.34 4.78 4.48
C ALA A 188 -0.75 5.75 4.98
N VAL A 189 -2.00 5.47 4.69
CA VAL A 189 -3.18 6.29 5.06
C VAL A 189 -4.11 5.56 6.04
N ALA A 190 -3.96 4.26 6.19
CA ALA A 190 -4.76 3.39 7.06
C ALA A 190 -3.90 2.28 7.67
N PRO A 191 -4.37 1.59 8.72
CA PRO A 191 -3.65 0.47 9.33
C PRO A 191 -3.41 -0.74 8.41
N LYS A 192 -4.16 -0.84 7.33
CA LYS A 192 -3.94 -1.73 6.20
C LYS A 192 -4.02 -0.95 4.89
N PRO A 193 -3.49 -1.47 3.76
CA PRO A 193 -3.69 -0.82 2.47
C PRO A 193 -5.18 -0.57 2.21
N TYR A 194 -5.51 0.61 1.70
CA TYR A 194 -6.89 1.08 1.54
C TYR A 194 -7.29 1.05 0.06
N ARG A 195 -8.26 0.22 -0.28
CA ARG A 195 -8.85 0.23 -1.62
C ARG A 195 -9.90 1.33 -1.71
N ALA A 196 -9.69 2.28 -2.63
CA ALA A 196 -10.51 3.47 -2.77
C ALA A 196 -11.73 3.21 -3.68
N LEU A 197 -12.68 2.37 -3.23
CA LEU A 197 -13.86 1.94 -4.01
C LEU A 197 -14.68 3.12 -4.54
N LYS A 198 -14.83 4.20 -3.78
CA LYS A 198 -15.53 5.41 -4.24
C LYS A 198 -14.81 6.11 -5.39
N ALA A 199 -13.47 6.12 -5.36
CA ALA A 199 -12.69 6.65 -6.47
C ALA A 199 -12.79 5.75 -7.71
N GLU A 200 -12.77 4.43 -7.53
CA GLU A 200 -12.98 3.46 -8.61
C GLU A 200 -14.36 3.69 -9.27
N ALA A 201 -15.42 3.83 -8.48
CA ALA A 201 -16.76 4.13 -8.98
C ALA A 201 -16.83 5.49 -9.72
N ALA A 202 -16.11 6.50 -9.24
CA ALA A 202 -16.09 7.82 -9.85
C ALA A 202 -15.46 7.87 -11.24
N ILE A 203 -14.47 6.98 -11.52
CA ILE A 203 -13.76 6.89 -12.81
C ILE A 203 -14.25 5.75 -13.71
N ALA A 204 -15.06 4.81 -13.19
CA ALA A 204 -15.54 3.67 -13.96
C ALA A 204 -16.30 4.10 -15.22
N GLY A 205 -15.93 3.54 -16.37
CA GLY A 205 -16.55 3.84 -17.66
C GLY A 205 -16.24 5.22 -18.24
N LYS A 206 -15.39 6.02 -17.56
CA LYS A 206 -15.02 7.37 -18.02
C LYS A 206 -13.57 7.40 -18.55
N PRO A 207 -13.27 8.30 -19.52
CA PRO A 207 -11.89 8.51 -19.94
C PRO A 207 -11.07 9.13 -18.81
N VAL A 208 -9.79 8.77 -18.74
CA VAL A 208 -8.86 9.40 -17.80
C VAL A 208 -8.46 10.76 -18.37
N ASN A 209 -8.98 11.82 -17.76
CA ASN A 209 -8.62 13.21 -18.03
C ASN A 209 -8.56 13.99 -16.72
N GLU A 210 -8.18 15.26 -16.78
CA GLU A 210 -7.97 16.12 -15.62
C GLU A 210 -9.22 16.18 -14.72
N ALA A 211 -10.42 16.42 -15.29
CA ALA A 211 -11.67 16.57 -14.54
C ALA A 211 -12.09 15.25 -13.87
N ASN A 212 -12.07 14.13 -14.58
CA ASN A 212 -12.44 12.83 -14.04
C ASN A 212 -11.43 12.33 -13.00
N ALA A 213 -10.13 12.58 -13.20
CA ALA A 213 -9.08 12.25 -12.24
C ALA A 213 -9.19 13.09 -10.96
N GLU A 214 -9.55 14.38 -11.06
CA GLU A 214 -9.82 15.24 -9.91
C GLU A 214 -11.04 14.73 -9.12
N ALA A 215 -12.13 14.38 -9.81
CA ALA A 215 -13.34 13.83 -9.18
C ALA A 215 -13.03 12.51 -8.44
N ALA A 216 -12.27 11.60 -9.08
CA ALA A 216 -11.83 10.35 -8.45
C ALA A 216 -10.93 10.62 -7.22
N GLY A 217 -10.01 11.57 -7.31
CA GLY A 217 -9.18 11.99 -6.18
C GLY A 217 -10.01 12.51 -5.00
N ALA A 218 -11.04 13.33 -5.25
CA ALA A 218 -11.95 13.82 -4.23
C ALA A 218 -12.76 12.67 -3.60
N ALA A 219 -13.27 11.75 -4.42
CA ALA A 219 -14.01 10.57 -3.95
C ALA A 219 -13.14 9.62 -3.10
N ALA A 220 -11.84 9.51 -3.41
CA ALA A 220 -10.90 8.65 -2.68
C ALA A 220 -10.77 8.99 -1.19
N VAL A 221 -10.98 10.25 -0.83
CA VAL A 221 -10.80 10.75 0.54
C VAL A 221 -12.11 11.14 1.24
N GLN A 222 -13.24 10.83 0.63
CA GLN A 222 -14.56 11.21 1.15
C GLN A 222 -14.85 10.66 2.55
N ASP A 223 -14.34 9.45 2.86
CA ASP A 223 -14.52 8.80 4.17
C ASP A 223 -13.36 9.10 5.13
N ALA A 224 -12.49 10.06 4.81
CA ALA A 224 -11.37 10.38 5.67
C ALA A 224 -11.83 11.05 6.98
N THR A 225 -11.34 10.54 8.10
CA THR A 225 -11.55 11.05 9.45
C THR A 225 -10.20 11.35 10.13
N PRO A 226 -9.45 12.34 9.60
CA PRO A 226 -8.10 12.60 10.07
C PRO A 226 -8.09 13.17 11.49
N LEU A 227 -7.10 12.78 12.28
CA LEU A 227 -6.75 13.50 13.50
C LEU A 227 -6.09 14.84 13.15
N ASN A 228 -5.98 15.74 14.14
CA ASN A 228 -5.52 17.10 13.87
C ASN A 228 -4.17 17.16 13.14
N ALA A 229 -3.18 16.36 13.58
CA ALA A 229 -1.85 16.35 12.98
C ALA A 229 -1.77 15.56 11.65
N THR A 230 -2.83 14.85 11.23
CA THR A 230 -2.86 14.09 9.97
C THR A 230 -3.69 14.74 8.86
N LYS A 231 -4.36 15.87 9.11
CA LYS A 231 -5.23 16.55 8.13
C LYS A 231 -4.56 16.81 6.78
N TYR A 232 -3.29 17.20 6.79
CA TYR A 232 -2.51 17.49 5.57
C TYR A 232 -2.41 16.30 4.61
N LYS A 233 -2.47 15.06 5.13
CA LYS A 233 -2.38 13.83 4.33
C LYS A 233 -3.60 13.64 3.43
N VAL A 234 -4.77 14.19 3.80
CA VAL A 234 -5.99 14.11 3.01
C VAL A 234 -5.78 14.77 1.64
N GLN A 235 -5.23 15.99 1.63
CA GLN A 235 -4.94 16.68 0.37
C GLN A 235 -3.86 15.97 -0.45
N ILE A 236 -2.84 15.41 0.20
CA ILE A 236 -1.81 14.61 -0.49
C ILE A 236 -2.43 13.36 -1.12
N ALA A 237 -3.29 12.63 -0.40
CA ALA A 237 -3.95 11.43 -0.91
C ALA A 237 -4.85 11.75 -2.12
N LYS A 238 -5.68 12.79 -2.02
CA LYS A 238 -6.50 13.30 -3.13
C LYS A 238 -5.64 13.56 -4.37
N THR A 239 -4.57 14.35 -4.20
CA THR A 239 -3.68 14.74 -5.30
C THR A 239 -2.93 13.55 -5.89
N LEU A 240 -2.50 12.58 -5.06
CA LEU A 240 -1.80 11.40 -5.56
C LEU A 240 -2.71 10.49 -6.39
N VAL A 241 -3.97 10.30 -6.00
CA VAL A 241 -4.93 9.54 -6.82
C VAL A 241 -5.09 10.20 -8.18
N LYS A 242 -5.35 11.52 -8.21
CA LYS A 242 -5.45 12.28 -9.46
C LYS A 242 -4.21 12.08 -10.33
N ARG A 243 -3.02 12.33 -9.79
CA ARG A 243 -1.76 12.23 -10.55
C ARG A 243 -1.44 10.80 -10.99
N ALA A 244 -1.76 9.80 -10.16
CA ALA A 244 -1.54 8.40 -10.52
C ALA A 244 -2.44 7.97 -11.70
N LEU A 245 -3.70 8.43 -11.73
CA LEU A 245 -4.59 8.23 -12.87
C LEU A 245 -4.03 8.90 -14.13
N LEU A 246 -3.66 10.18 -14.05
CA LEU A 246 -3.10 10.91 -15.19
C LEU A 246 -1.78 10.31 -15.70
N ALA A 247 -1.00 9.64 -14.86
CA ALA A 247 0.22 8.94 -15.27
C ALA A 247 -0.04 7.66 -16.08
N THR A 248 -1.30 7.28 -16.29
CA THR A 248 -1.70 6.14 -17.13
C THR A 248 -2.11 6.52 -18.55
N VAL A 249 -2.11 7.79 -18.88
CA VAL A 249 -2.53 8.29 -20.21
C VAL A 249 -1.41 8.31 -21.24
#